data_ca539032a068846e3b24631308777132
#
_entry.id   ca539032a068846e3b24631308777132
#
_cell.length_a   1.000
_cell.length_b   1.000
_cell.length_c   1.000
_cell.angle_alpha   90.00
_cell.angle_beta   90.00
_cell.angle_gamma   90.00
#
_symmetry.space_group_name_H-M   'P 1'
#
loop_
_entity.id
_entity.type
_entity.pdbx_description
1 polymer ?
#
loop_
_entity_poly.entity_id
_entity_poly.type
_entity_poly.pdbx_seq_one_letter_code
_entity_poly.pdbx_strand_id
1 'polypeptide(L)'
;RINVTRILEVSSNVGTSSIIDQFYHDNPQKFVDGLKRMSIDQPLHLQIAGEGKPNIRGPKERYFAKTTLPWMSIGYETQVPPMNILTFYNAIANDGVMVRPKFVKAAVKDGEVVKEFPTEVINPKICSDNTLKQIREILYKVVHQGLAGPAGSKQFAVSGKTGTAQISQGAAGYKTGRTNYLVSFCGY
;
A
#
# COMPACT_ATOMS: atom_id res chain seq x y z
N ARG A 1 20.00 1.93 -17.80
CA ARG A 1 19.01 0.97 -17.27
C ARG A 1 19.21 0.83 -15.78
N ILE A 2 18.13 0.78 -15.03
CA ILE A 2 18.13 0.54 -13.57
C ILE A 2 17.27 -0.70 -13.29
N ASN A 3 17.59 -1.42 -12.22
CA ASN A 3 16.83 -2.61 -11.80
C ASN A 3 15.62 -2.22 -10.93
N VAL A 4 14.76 -3.20 -10.60
CA VAL A 4 13.54 -3.00 -9.81
C VAL A 4 13.84 -2.40 -8.44
N THR A 5 14.89 -2.86 -7.76
CA THR A 5 15.31 -2.33 -6.48
C THR A 5 15.60 -0.83 -6.58
N ARG A 6 16.40 -0.43 -7.56
CA ARG A 6 16.76 0.97 -7.75
C ARG A 6 15.56 1.83 -8.15
N ILE A 7 14.60 1.29 -8.93
CA ILE A 7 13.34 1.98 -9.23
C ILE A 7 12.61 2.38 -7.95
N LEU A 8 12.53 1.47 -6.97
CA LEU A 8 11.85 1.73 -5.70
C LEU A 8 12.66 2.62 -4.76
N GLU A 9 13.99 2.46 -4.70
CA GLU A 9 14.90 3.32 -3.92
C GLU A 9 14.78 4.80 -4.31
N VAL A 10 14.72 5.08 -5.62
CA VAL A 10 14.59 6.46 -6.14
C VAL A 10 13.14 6.87 -6.41
N SER A 11 12.17 6.02 -6.05
CA SER A 11 10.73 6.27 -6.24
C SER A 11 10.39 6.69 -7.69
N SER A 12 10.92 5.97 -8.68
CA SER A 12 10.75 6.29 -10.09
C SER A 12 9.35 5.92 -10.59
N ASN A 13 8.49 6.90 -10.78
CA ASN A 13 7.16 6.70 -11.37
C ASN A 13 7.25 6.09 -12.77
N VAL A 14 8.15 6.61 -13.61
CA VAL A 14 8.38 6.09 -14.97
C VAL A 14 8.82 4.62 -14.93
N GLY A 15 9.76 4.28 -14.04
CA GLY A 15 10.23 2.90 -13.89
C GLY A 15 9.11 1.95 -13.47
N THR A 16 8.32 2.33 -12.46
CA THR A 16 7.20 1.51 -11.97
C THR A 16 6.13 1.36 -13.04
N SER A 17 5.69 2.46 -13.66
CA SER A 17 4.68 2.43 -14.72
C SER A 17 5.12 1.61 -15.92
N SER A 18 6.39 1.71 -16.34
CA SER A 18 6.92 0.93 -17.47
C SER A 18 6.90 -0.58 -17.19
N ILE A 19 7.23 -1.00 -15.96
CA ILE A 19 7.17 -2.43 -15.59
C ILE A 19 5.72 -2.92 -15.63
N ILE A 20 4.80 -2.16 -15.02
CA ILE A 20 3.40 -2.58 -14.97
C ILE A 20 2.78 -2.60 -16.36
N ASP A 21 3.06 -1.61 -17.20
CA ASP A 21 2.61 -1.59 -18.59
C ASP A 21 3.17 -2.78 -19.38
N GLN A 22 4.47 -3.04 -19.27
CA GLN A 22 5.12 -4.15 -19.97
C GLN A 22 4.51 -5.52 -19.65
N PHE A 23 4.12 -5.77 -18.40
CA PHE A 23 3.67 -7.10 -17.96
C PHE A 23 2.15 -7.28 -17.93
N TYR A 24 1.38 -6.17 -17.94
CA TYR A 24 -0.07 -6.21 -17.73
C TYR A 24 -0.87 -5.48 -18.81
N HIS A 25 -0.20 -4.81 -19.78
CA HIS A 25 -0.87 -4.05 -20.84
C HIS A 25 -1.94 -4.87 -21.57
N ASP A 26 -1.58 -6.09 -22.00
CA ASP A 26 -2.49 -6.96 -22.73
C ASP A 26 -3.58 -7.59 -21.87
N ASN A 27 -3.39 -7.62 -20.54
CA ASN A 27 -4.37 -8.14 -19.60
C ASN A 27 -4.37 -7.36 -18.27
N PRO A 28 -4.93 -6.14 -18.26
CA PRO A 28 -5.01 -5.32 -17.05
C PRO A 28 -5.75 -5.98 -15.89
N GLN A 29 -6.70 -6.88 -16.18
CA GLN A 29 -7.43 -7.62 -15.16
C GLN A 29 -6.49 -8.44 -14.27
N LYS A 30 -5.42 -9.01 -14.83
CA LYS A 30 -4.41 -9.77 -14.08
C LYS A 30 -3.72 -8.92 -13.00
N PHE A 31 -3.50 -7.63 -13.24
CA PHE A 31 -2.98 -6.70 -12.25
C PHE A 31 -3.99 -6.48 -11.11
N VAL A 32 -5.24 -6.17 -11.46
CA VAL A 32 -6.32 -5.98 -10.47
C VAL A 32 -6.54 -7.25 -9.64
N ASP A 33 -6.55 -8.42 -10.27
CA ASP A 33 -6.66 -9.70 -9.58
C ASP A 33 -5.45 -9.96 -8.64
N GLY A 34 -4.29 -9.46 -9.01
CA GLY A 34 -3.10 -9.46 -8.15
C GLY A 34 -3.33 -8.66 -6.86
N LEU A 35 -3.86 -7.44 -6.96
CA LEU A 35 -4.19 -6.60 -5.81
C LEU A 35 -5.26 -7.25 -4.91
N LYS A 36 -6.28 -7.88 -5.53
CA LYS A 36 -7.33 -8.62 -4.80
C LYS A 36 -6.78 -9.82 -4.05
N ARG A 37 -5.89 -10.60 -4.66
CA ARG A 37 -5.23 -11.73 -3.98
C ARG A 37 -4.43 -11.30 -2.74
N MET A 38 -3.90 -10.08 -2.75
CA MET A 38 -3.22 -9.48 -1.60
C MET A 38 -4.19 -8.84 -0.59
N SER A 39 -5.51 -8.91 -0.83
CA SER A 39 -6.59 -8.39 0.04
C SER A 39 -6.50 -6.88 0.30
N ILE A 40 -5.90 -6.10 -0.62
CA ILE A 40 -5.76 -4.64 -0.48
C ILE A 40 -7.12 -3.95 -0.69
N ASP A 41 -8.03 -4.55 -1.46
CA ASP A 41 -9.36 -4.07 -1.80
C ASP A 41 -10.44 -4.43 -0.75
N GLN A 42 -10.08 -5.14 0.31
CA GLN A 42 -11.03 -5.61 1.31
C GLN A 42 -11.30 -4.54 2.38
N PRO A 43 -12.57 -4.33 2.80
CA PRO A 43 -12.87 -3.56 3.99
C PRO A 43 -12.29 -4.25 5.22
N LEU A 44 -11.78 -3.46 6.16
CA LEU A 44 -11.15 -4.00 7.36
C LEU A 44 -12.14 -4.32 8.49
N HIS A 45 -13.38 -3.80 8.41
CA HIS A 45 -14.40 -3.94 9.46
C HIS A 45 -13.86 -3.54 10.83
N LEU A 46 -13.33 -2.30 10.90
CA LEU A 46 -12.71 -1.77 12.10
C LEU A 46 -13.71 -1.59 13.23
N GLN A 47 -13.22 -1.65 14.47
CA GLN A 47 -14.02 -1.44 15.69
C GLN A 47 -14.37 0.03 15.94
N ILE A 48 -14.11 0.92 15.00
CA ILE A 48 -14.35 2.36 15.07
C ILE A 48 -15.24 2.82 13.91
N ALA A 49 -15.99 3.88 14.12
CA ALA A 49 -16.80 4.49 13.07
C ALA A 49 -15.92 5.26 12.06
N GLY A 50 -16.44 5.42 10.83
CA GLY A 50 -15.78 6.22 9.79
C GLY A 50 -14.75 5.47 8.96
N GLU A 51 -14.78 4.15 8.95
CA GLU A 51 -13.93 3.35 8.07
C GLU A 51 -14.16 3.71 6.60
N GLY A 52 -13.09 4.11 5.90
CA GLY A 52 -13.09 4.27 4.45
C GLY A 52 -13.12 2.93 3.72
N LYS A 53 -13.77 2.89 2.56
CA LYS A 53 -13.81 1.69 1.72
C LYS A 53 -12.76 1.78 0.62
N PRO A 54 -11.93 0.74 0.40
CA PRO A 54 -11.06 0.69 -0.76
C PRO A 54 -11.86 0.70 -2.06
N ASN A 55 -11.33 1.40 -3.06
CA ASN A 55 -11.88 1.37 -4.41
C ASN A 55 -10.74 1.20 -5.41
N ILE A 56 -10.67 0.02 -6.04
CA ILE A 56 -9.70 -0.34 -7.07
C ILE A 56 -10.47 -0.63 -8.35
N ARG A 57 -10.35 0.28 -9.31
CA ARG A 57 -11.07 0.23 -10.58
C ARG A 57 -10.64 -0.97 -11.42
N GLY A 58 -11.62 -1.68 -11.96
CA GLY A 58 -11.41 -2.81 -12.88
C GLY A 58 -11.51 -2.41 -14.36
N PRO A 59 -10.93 -3.20 -15.30
CA PRO A 59 -10.94 -2.90 -16.72
C PRO A 59 -12.33 -2.85 -17.37
N LYS A 60 -13.32 -3.45 -16.74
CA LYS A 60 -14.73 -3.46 -17.22
C LYS A 60 -15.50 -2.22 -16.75
N GLU A 61 -14.92 -1.42 -15.88
CA GLU A 61 -15.59 -0.23 -15.37
C GLU A 61 -15.49 0.93 -16.34
N ARG A 62 -16.53 1.78 -16.31
CA ARG A 62 -16.57 3.02 -17.08
C ARG A 62 -15.33 3.88 -16.74
N TYR A 63 -14.74 4.48 -17.76
CA TYR A 63 -13.53 5.32 -17.67
C TYR A 63 -12.21 4.56 -17.44
N PHE A 64 -12.15 3.24 -17.55
CA PHE A 64 -10.87 2.55 -17.63
C PHE A 64 -10.23 2.82 -19.00
N ALA A 65 -9.18 3.61 -19.04
CA ALA A 65 -8.47 4.01 -20.26
C ALA A 65 -7.11 3.28 -20.35
N LYS A 66 -6.44 3.39 -21.51
CA LYS A 66 -5.08 2.85 -21.70
C LYS A 66 -4.06 3.38 -20.68
N THR A 67 -4.29 4.60 -20.18
CA THR A 67 -3.43 5.25 -19.18
C THR A 67 -3.76 4.87 -17.74
N THR A 68 -4.93 4.26 -17.49
CA THR A 68 -5.36 3.91 -16.12
C THR A 68 -4.38 2.97 -15.43
N LEU A 69 -3.93 1.93 -16.09
CA LEU A 69 -3.00 0.97 -15.52
C LEU A 69 -1.64 1.59 -15.10
N PRO A 70 -0.94 2.37 -15.94
CA PRO A 70 0.22 3.14 -15.54
C PRO A 70 -0.03 4.07 -14.34
N TRP A 71 -1.16 4.78 -14.31
CA TRP A 71 -1.53 5.64 -13.19
C TRP A 71 -1.81 4.87 -11.89
N MET A 72 -2.51 3.73 -11.98
CA MET A 72 -2.74 2.85 -10.83
C MET A 72 -1.43 2.34 -10.23
N SER A 73 -0.44 2.05 -11.06
CA SER A 73 0.87 1.53 -10.61
C SER A 73 1.63 2.46 -9.68
N ILE A 74 1.32 3.73 -9.70
CA ILE A 74 1.92 4.77 -8.86
C ILE A 74 0.92 5.38 -7.86
N GLY A 75 -0.27 4.75 -7.72
CA GLY A 75 -1.24 5.07 -6.68
C GLY A 75 -2.34 6.06 -7.07
N TYR A 76 -2.38 6.54 -8.32
CA TYR A 76 -3.51 7.31 -8.83
C TYR A 76 -4.63 6.38 -9.33
N GLU A 77 -5.83 6.92 -9.52
CA GLU A 77 -7.04 6.17 -9.94
C GLU A 77 -7.40 4.98 -9.02
N THR A 78 -6.80 4.92 -7.84
CA THR A 78 -7.13 4.00 -6.76
C THR A 78 -7.44 4.79 -5.49
N GLN A 79 -8.34 4.27 -4.68
CA GLN A 79 -8.63 4.83 -3.35
C GLN A 79 -8.42 3.71 -2.33
N VAL A 80 -7.32 3.76 -1.63
CA VAL A 80 -6.98 2.79 -0.57
C VAL A 80 -6.81 3.57 0.73
N PRO A 81 -7.67 3.34 1.74
CA PRO A 81 -7.55 4.02 3.02
C PRO A 81 -6.18 3.80 3.66
N PRO A 82 -5.62 4.78 4.39
CA PRO A 82 -4.31 4.65 5.04
C PRO A 82 -4.21 3.41 5.94
N MET A 83 -5.29 3.04 6.62
CA MET A 83 -5.31 1.84 7.48
C MET A 83 -5.15 0.54 6.67
N ASN A 84 -5.70 0.46 5.44
CA ASN A 84 -5.48 -0.68 4.56
C ASN A 84 -4.01 -0.77 4.12
N ILE A 85 -3.39 0.37 3.81
CA ILE A 85 -1.96 0.42 3.46
C ILE A 85 -1.12 -0.04 4.64
N LEU A 86 -1.38 0.47 5.85
CA LEU A 86 -0.69 0.06 7.07
C LEU A 86 -0.86 -1.44 7.34
N THR A 87 -2.08 -1.96 7.19
CA THR A 87 -2.38 -3.39 7.37
C THR A 87 -1.60 -4.26 6.36
N PHE A 88 -1.46 -3.80 5.13
CA PHE A 88 -0.65 -4.48 4.11
C PHE A 88 0.85 -4.45 4.44
N TYR A 89 1.40 -3.31 4.87
CA TYR A 89 2.79 -3.23 5.32
C TYR A 89 3.06 -4.08 6.57
N ASN A 90 2.10 -4.11 7.50
CA ASN A 90 2.15 -5.03 8.64
C ASN A 90 2.21 -6.49 8.19
N ALA A 91 1.44 -6.88 7.16
CA ALA A 91 1.50 -8.23 6.62
C ALA A 91 2.88 -8.56 6.03
N ILE A 92 3.56 -7.60 5.38
CA ILE A 92 4.94 -7.79 4.92
C ILE A 92 5.87 -8.03 6.12
N ALA A 93 5.71 -7.28 7.21
CA ALA A 93 6.48 -7.46 8.46
C ALA A 93 6.15 -8.78 9.16
N ASN A 94 4.91 -9.25 9.08
CA ASN A 94 4.35 -10.41 9.77
C ASN A 94 4.36 -11.66 8.88
N ASP A 95 5.47 -11.97 8.26
CA ASP A 95 5.71 -13.17 7.44
C ASP A 95 4.66 -13.45 6.34
N GLY A 96 4.07 -12.38 5.81
CA GLY A 96 3.05 -12.45 4.77
C GLY A 96 1.65 -12.72 5.29
N VAL A 97 1.45 -12.81 6.60
CA VAL A 97 0.15 -13.02 7.23
C VAL A 97 -0.51 -11.67 7.52
N MET A 98 -1.60 -11.37 6.83
CA MET A 98 -2.38 -10.15 7.03
C MET A 98 -3.40 -10.34 8.13
N VAL A 99 -3.30 -9.53 9.17
CA VAL A 99 -4.21 -9.57 10.33
C VAL A 99 -5.08 -8.33 10.38
N ARG A 100 -6.30 -8.47 10.91
CA ARG A 100 -7.22 -7.35 11.12
C ARG A 100 -6.69 -6.41 12.19
N PRO A 101 -6.58 -5.09 11.93
CA PRO A 101 -6.28 -4.13 12.97
C PRO A 101 -7.36 -4.14 14.06
N LYS A 102 -6.95 -4.10 15.31
CA LYS A 102 -7.87 -3.99 16.46
C LYS A 102 -7.43 -2.88 17.39
N PHE A 103 -8.41 -2.11 17.88
CA PHE A 103 -8.20 -0.99 18.81
C PHE A 103 -8.46 -1.39 20.26
N VAL A 104 -9.24 -2.47 20.46
CA VAL A 104 -9.59 -3.00 21.77
C VAL A 104 -9.07 -4.43 21.86
N LYS A 105 -8.24 -4.70 22.88
CA LYS A 105 -7.71 -6.04 23.16
C LYS A 105 -8.68 -6.84 24.01
N ALA A 106 -9.21 -6.21 25.06
CA ALA A 106 -10.14 -6.85 25.98
C ALA A 106 -11.05 -5.82 26.64
N ALA A 107 -12.21 -6.26 27.10
CA ALA A 107 -13.04 -5.53 28.05
C ALA A 107 -12.80 -6.08 29.46
N VAL A 108 -12.62 -5.18 30.45
CA VAL A 108 -12.33 -5.53 31.82
C VAL A 108 -13.42 -4.93 32.71
N LYS A 109 -13.93 -5.70 33.66
CA LYS A 109 -14.87 -5.26 34.72
C LYS A 109 -14.34 -5.75 36.05
N ASP A 110 -14.25 -4.85 37.02
CA ASP A 110 -13.79 -5.15 38.39
C ASP A 110 -12.43 -5.86 38.48
N GLY A 111 -11.51 -5.53 37.49
CA GLY A 111 -10.20 -6.13 37.39
C GLY A 111 -10.15 -7.46 36.62
N GLU A 112 -11.28 -8.04 36.28
CA GLU A 112 -11.37 -9.29 35.51
C GLU A 112 -11.70 -9.06 34.05
N VAL A 113 -11.07 -9.86 33.16
CA VAL A 113 -11.34 -9.84 31.72
C VAL A 113 -12.69 -10.51 31.47
N VAL A 114 -13.68 -9.71 31.04
CA VAL A 114 -15.04 -10.19 30.73
C VAL A 114 -15.20 -10.55 29.25
N LYS A 115 -14.33 -10.03 28.38
CA LYS A 115 -14.34 -10.35 26.96
C LYS A 115 -12.96 -10.08 26.34
N GLU A 116 -12.45 -11.04 25.59
CA GLU A 116 -11.28 -10.86 24.76
C GLU A 116 -11.65 -10.72 23.28
N PHE A 117 -10.85 -9.95 22.54
CA PHE A 117 -10.96 -9.83 21.08
C PHE A 117 -9.73 -10.52 20.47
N PRO A 118 -9.88 -11.73 19.91
CA PRO A 118 -8.76 -12.47 19.32
C PRO A 118 -8.20 -11.78 18.10
N THR A 119 -7.01 -12.20 17.68
CA THR A 119 -6.44 -11.77 16.39
C THR A 119 -7.15 -12.52 15.26
N GLU A 120 -7.64 -11.76 14.28
CA GLU A 120 -8.31 -12.29 13.10
C GLU A 120 -7.37 -12.22 11.89
N VAL A 121 -7.20 -13.33 11.19
CA VAL A 121 -6.41 -13.40 9.95
C VAL A 121 -7.32 -13.04 8.77
N ILE A 122 -6.94 -11.99 8.02
CA ILE A 122 -7.63 -11.58 6.79
C ILE A 122 -7.10 -12.41 5.60
N ASN A 123 -5.78 -12.55 5.52
CA ASN A 123 -5.12 -13.30 4.46
C ASN A 123 -3.92 -14.05 5.05
N PRO A 124 -3.91 -15.39 5.00
CA PRO A 124 -2.83 -16.16 5.58
C PRO A 124 -1.51 -16.09 4.79
N LYS A 125 -1.56 -15.64 3.52
CA LYS A 125 -0.36 -15.54 2.68
C LYS A 125 -0.56 -14.56 1.52
N ILE A 126 -0.11 -13.31 1.70
CA ILE A 126 -0.26 -12.25 0.68
C ILE A 126 0.59 -12.48 -0.58
N CYS A 127 1.71 -13.20 -0.47
CA CYS A 127 2.60 -13.51 -1.59
C CYS A 127 3.47 -14.75 -1.28
N SER A 128 4.30 -15.18 -2.24
CA SER A 128 5.28 -16.25 -2.00
C SER A 128 6.39 -15.81 -1.05
N ASP A 129 7.01 -16.78 -0.36
CA ASP A 129 8.10 -16.50 0.60
C ASP A 129 9.31 -15.84 -0.08
N ASN A 130 9.59 -16.24 -1.34
CA ASN A 130 10.64 -15.60 -2.13
C ASN A 130 10.31 -14.14 -2.45
N THR A 131 9.07 -13.84 -2.84
CA THR A 131 8.61 -12.47 -3.08
C THR A 131 8.67 -11.65 -1.80
N LEU A 132 8.25 -12.23 -0.67
CA LEU A 132 8.29 -11.59 0.63
C LEU A 132 9.72 -11.22 1.04
N LYS A 133 10.66 -12.14 0.88
CA LYS A 133 12.09 -11.88 1.16
C LYS A 133 12.62 -10.73 0.31
N GLN A 134 12.32 -10.73 -0.99
CA GLN A 134 12.76 -9.68 -1.91
C GLN A 134 12.18 -8.32 -1.56
N ILE A 135 10.86 -8.23 -1.30
CA ILE A 135 10.24 -6.93 -0.98
C ILE A 135 10.72 -6.37 0.36
N ARG A 136 10.97 -7.19 1.36
CA ARG A 136 11.58 -6.77 2.63
C ARG A 136 12.96 -6.17 2.41
N GLU A 137 13.81 -6.82 1.62
CA GLU A 137 15.14 -6.30 1.28
C GLU A 137 15.04 -4.96 0.53
N ILE A 138 14.13 -4.86 -0.42
CA ILE A 138 13.91 -3.62 -1.18
C ILE A 138 13.45 -2.49 -0.26
N LEU A 139 12.44 -2.72 0.59
CA LEU A 139 11.92 -1.70 1.50
C LEU A 139 12.97 -1.24 2.53
N TYR A 140 13.85 -2.14 2.97
CA TYR A 140 15.00 -1.79 3.79
C TYR A 140 15.95 -0.85 3.02
N LYS A 141 16.30 -1.18 1.78
CA LYS A 141 17.18 -0.35 0.92
C LYS A 141 16.58 1.01 0.60
N VAL A 142 15.26 1.11 0.45
CA VAL A 142 14.55 2.39 0.23
C VAL A 142 14.85 3.38 1.36
N VAL A 143 14.93 2.90 2.60
CA VAL A 143 15.25 3.74 3.77
C VAL A 143 16.75 3.95 3.91
N HIS A 144 17.57 2.91 3.73
CA HIS A 144 19.01 2.98 4.03
C HIS A 144 19.87 3.48 2.86
N GLN A 145 19.38 3.37 1.61
CA GLN A 145 20.13 3.71 0.38
C GLN A 145 19.32 4.59 -0.58
N GLY A 146 18.04 4.82 -0.29
CA GLY A 146 17.09 5.53 -1.14
C GLY A 146 16.60 6.86 -0.58
N LEU A 147 15.48 7.33 -1.15
CA LEU A 147 14.90 8.63 -0.81
C LEU A 147 14.22 8.68 0.56
N ALA A 148 13.99 7.55 1.22
CA ALA A 148 13.38 7.51 2.53
C ALA A 148 14.39 7.60 3.69
N GLY A 149 15.63 7.99 3.43
CA GLY A 149 16.69 8.15 4.43
C GLY A 149 16.28 8.94 5.69
N PRO A 150 15.54 10.05 5.59
CA PRO A 150 15.07 10.79 6.76
C PRO A 150 14.14 10.01 7.71
N ALA A 151 13.52 8.90 7.25
CA ALA A 151 12.71 8.01 8.10
C ALA A 151 13.54 6.93 8.80
N GLY A 152 14.85 6.86 8.53
CA GLY A 152 15.76 5.89 9.14
C GLY A 152 16.01 6.16 10.63
N SER A 153 16.45 5.13 11.33
CA SER A 153 16.82 5.19 12.75
C SER A 153 18.24 4.65 12.95
N LYS A 154 18.95 5.19 13.95
CA LYS A 154 20.24 4.64 14.40
C LYS A 154 20.08 3.46 15.35
N GLN A 155 18.88 3.28 15.91
CA GLN A 155 18.57 2.27 16.93
C GLN A 155 17.82 1.06 16.34
N PHE A 156 17.10 1.27 15.25
CA PHE A 156 16.19 0.26 14.67
C PHE A 156 16.43 0.12 13.17
N ALA A 157 16.27 -1.09 12.66
CA ALA A 157 16.17 -1.34 11.22
C ALA A 157 14.77 -0.94 10.74
N VAL A 158 14.67 0.19 10.07
CA VAL A 158 13.41 0.69 9.51
C VAL A 158 13.31 0.30 8.05
N SER A 159 12.17 -0.25 7.66
CA SER A 159 11.82 -0.57 6.27
C SER A 159 10.54 0.15 5.88
N GLY A 160 10.47 0.71 4.68
CA GLY A 160 9.27 1.43 4.28
C GLY A 160 9.39 2.15 2.96
N LYS A 161 8.35 2.92 2.63
CA LYS A 161 8.27 3.69 1.39
C LYS A 161 7.60 5.03 1.62
N THR A 162 8.17 6.07 1.05
CA THR A 162 7.55 7.39 0.95
C THR A 162 6.48 7.42 -0.13
N GLY A 163 5.45 8.23 0.06
CA GLY A 163 4.46 8.59 -0.94
C GLY A 163 4.42 10.11 -1.12
N THR A 164 4.29 10.55 -2.37
CA THR A 164 4.08 11.96 -2.69
C THR A 164 3.05 12.02 -3.81
N ALA A 165 1.84 12.45 -3.47
CA ALA A 165 0.74 12.56 -4.42
C ALA A 165 0.39 14.02 -4.62
N GLN A 166 0.25 14.45 -5.88
CA GLN A 166 -0.26 15.78 -6.21
C GLN A 166 -1.77 15.79 -5.96
N ILE A 167 -2.26 16.82 -5.26
CA ILE A 167 -3.69 16.97 -4.96
C ILE A 167 -4.34 17.71 -6.12
N SER A 168 -5.39 17.09 -6.70
CA SER A 168 -6.23 17.73 -7.72
C SER A 168 -7.06 18.86 -7.10
N GLN A 169 -7.18 19.97 -7.83
CA GLN A 169 -7.95 21.15 -7.42
C GLN A 169 -9.35 21.15 -8.08
N GLY A 170 -10.05 20.07 -8.01
CA GLY A 170 -11.40 19.92 -8.56
C GLY A 170 -11.40 20.07 -10.09
N ALA A 171 -12.27 20.93 -10.64
CA ALA A 171 -12.41 21.13 -12.09
C ALA A 171 -11.13 21.65 -12.78
N ALA A 172 -10.23 22.31 -12.05
CA ALA A 172 -8.94 22.78 -12.57
C ALA A 172 -7.88 21.65 -12.68
N GLY A 173 -8.15 20.47 -12.10
CA GLY A 173 -7.25 19.33 -12.14
C GLY A 173 -5.90 19.61 -11.47
N TYR A 174 -4.80 19.30 -12.16
CA TYR A 174 -3.43 19.47 -11.69
C TYR A 174 -2.72 20.68 -12.30
N LYS A 175 -3.43 21.51 -13.08
CA LYS A 175 -2.86 22.61 -13.91
C LYS A 175 -2.88 23.98 -13.25
N THR A 176 -2.96 24.08 -11.95
CA THR A 176 -3.00 25.37 -11.24
C THR A 176 -1.61 25.86 -10.89
N GLY A 177 -1.41 27.18 -10.81
CA GLY A 177 -0.11 27.79 -10.52
C GLY A 177 0.49 27.46 -9.15
N ARG A 178 -0.26 26.84 -8.24
CA ARG A 178 0.21 26.32 -6.95
C ARG A 178 -0.07 24.84 -6.85
N THR A 179 0.97 24.03 -6.76
CA THR A 179 0.88 22.59 -6.58
C THR A 179 0.86 22.24 -5.10
N ASN A 180 -0.21 21.58 -4.64
CA ASN A 180 -0.30 21.01 -3.30
C ASN A 180 0.00 19.53 -3.36
N TYR A 181 0.76 19.04 -2.38
CA TYR A 181 1.13 17.63 -2.27
C TYR A 181 0.63 17.03 -0.97
N LEU A 182 0.15 15.80 -1.05
CA LEU A 182 0.00 14.91 0.09
C LEU A 182 1.26 14.07 0.19
N VAL A 183 1.99 14.23 1.30
CA VAL A 183 3.19 13.44 1.58
C VAL A 183 2.91 12.44 2.67
N SER A 184 3.48 11.25 2.55
CA SER A 184 3.27 10.15 3.49
C SER A 184 4.51 9.28 3.58
N PHE A 185 4.59 8.51 4.66
CA PHE A 185 5.51 7.40 4.82
C PHE A 185 4.74 6.23 5.45
N CYS A 186 4.93 5.03 4.92
CA CYS A 186 4.45 3.80 5.53
C CYS A 186 5.63 2.83 5.67
N GLY A 187 5.77 2.25 6.87
CA GLY A 187 6.90 1.39 7.17
C GLY A 187 6.72 0.56 8.44
N TYR A 188 7.72 -0.23 8.74
CA TYR A 188 7.82 -1.11 9.91
C TYR A 188 9.29 -1.25 10.33
#